data_0dd69764e7e2b30134414b4cdb8aabe8
#
_entry.id   0dd69764e7e2b30134414b4cdb8aabe8
#
_cell.length_a   1.000
_cell.length_b   1.000
_cell.length_c   1.000
_cell.angle_alpha   90.00
_cell.angle_beta   90.00
_cell.angle_gamma   90.00
#
_symmetry.space_group_name_H-M   'P 1'
#
loop_
_entity.id
_entity.type
_entity.pdbx_description
1 polymer ?
#
loop_
_entity_poly.entity_id
_entity_poly.type
_entity_poly.pdbx_seq_one_letter_code
_entity_poly.pdbx_strand_id
1 'polypeptide(L)'
;LKNEISGDAKADVFASGNMGHPQALHDEKKSGPVLRFARNTLCALVKPGLAVSGATLLERMLDKNVKLGTSTPKADPSGDYAFEVLRRAEAIKPGAQTELEKKALQFTGGASSMPAPAGRTVYGWHVSEGRADIFLTYCTNALAAQKANPDQRIVTLLDNLVVGADYGLTVMNEVPSAAQRLADFIVSPEGQKI
;
A
#
# COMPACT_ATOMS: atom_id res chain seq x y z
N LEU A 1 1.48 11.16 -14.64
CA LEU A 1 0.50 10.61 -15.60
C LEU A 1 -0.86 11.34 -15.53
N LYS A 2 -1.53 11.50 -14.36
CA LYS A 2 -2.81 12.25 -14.25
C LYS A 2 -2.66 13.67 -14.82
N ASN A 3 -1.63 14.41 -14.43
CA ASN A 3 -1.39 15.78 -14.89
C ASN A 3 -1.08 15.86 -16.40
N GLU A 4 -0.45 14.85 -16.97
CA GLU A 4 -0.22 14.76 -18.41
C GLU A 4 -1.54 14.59 -19.17
N ILE A 5 -2.45 13.73 -18.66
CA ILE A 5 -3.79 13.54 -19.23
C ILE A 5 -4.64 14.81 -19.07
N SER A 6 -4.56 15.50 -17.93
CA SER A 6 -5.19 16.81 -17.76
C SER A 6 -4.65 17.84 -18.74
N GLY A 7 -3.39 17.72 -19.17
CA GLY A 7 -2.73 18.52 -20.22
C GLY A 7 -2.84 17.91 -21.63
N ASP A 8 -3.92 17.13 -21.89
CA ASP A 8 -4.31 16.58 -23.19
C ASP A 8 -3.43 15.44 -23.75
N ALA A 9 -2.64 14.76 -22.91
CA ALA A 9 -2.04 13.49 -23.30
C ALA A 9 -3.13 12.45 -23.59
N LYS A 10 -3.00 11.71 -24.68
CA LYS A 10 -3.98 10.71 -25.11
C LYS A 10 -3.95 9.49 -24.20
N ALA A 11 -5.12 9.09 -23.76
CA ALA A 11 -5.37 7.85 -23.03
C ALA A 11 -6.81 7.41 -23.33
N ASP A 12 -7.05 6.12 -23.40
CA ASP A 12 -8.39 5.58 -23.58
C ASP A 12 -9.00 5.13 -22.25
N VAL A 13 -8.19 4.50 -21.40
CA VAL A 13 -8.54 4.09 -20.03
C VAL A 13 -7.45 4.58 -19.09
N PHE A 14 -7.83 5.16 -17.98
CA PHE A 14 -6.92 5.56 -16.91
C PHE A 14 -7.18 4.74 -15.65
N ALA A 15 -6.20 3.95 -15.23
CA ALA A 15 -6.23 3.19 -13.99
C ALA A 15 -5.16 3.72 -13.02
N SER A 16 -5.51 3.85 -11.75
CA SER A 16 -4.65 4.44 -10.71
C SER A 16 -4.71 3.66 -9.40
N GLY A 17 -3.60 3.62 -8.69
CA GLY A 17 -3.51 3.08 -7.32
C GLY A 17 -4.23 3.91 -6.25
N ASN A 18 -5.09 4.83 -6.63
CA ASN A 18 -6.02 5.57 -5.76
C ASN A 18 -7.28 5.97 -6.54
N MET A 19 -8.33 6.34 -5.81
CA MET A 19 -9.58 6.83 -6.40
C MET A 19 -9.51 8.31 -6.78
N GLY A 20 -8.67 9.11 -6.13
CA GLY A 20 -8.65 10.57 -6.29
C GLY A 20 -8.18 11.04 -7.65
N HIS A 21 -7.22 10.35 -8.26
CA HIS A 21 -6.73 10.73 -9.60
C HIS A 21 -7.75 10.52 -10.70
N PRO A 22 -8.42 9.35 -10.82
CA PRO A 22 -9.52 9.19 -11.78
C PRO A 22 -10.69 10.14 -11.49
N GLN A 23 -11.01 10.37 -10.20
CA GLN A 23 -12.08 11.29 -9.82
C GLN A 23 -11.79 12.71 -10.29
N ALA A 24 -10.55 13.18 -10.17
CA ALA A 24 -10.18 14.51 -10.67
C ALA A 24 -10.38 14.65 -12.19
N LEU A 25 -10.08 13.61 -12.98
CA LEU A 25 -10.33 13.62 -14.44
C LEU A 25 -11.84 13.64 -14.75
N HIS A 26 -12.64 12.93 -13.96
CA HIS A 26 -14.10 12.97 -14.07
C HIS A 26 -14.65 14.36 -13.73
N ASP A 27 -14.19 14.98 -12.66
CA ASP A 27 -14.60 16.32 -12.22
C ASP A 27 -14.19 17.41 -13.26
N GLU A 28 -13.05 17.19 -13.93
CA GLU A 28 -12.59 17.99 -15.09
C GLU A 28 -13.43 17.73 -16.37
N LYS A 29 -14.43 16.82 -16.31
CA LYS A 29 -15.27 16.39 -17.44
C LYS A 29 -14.46 15.78 -18.61
N LYS A 30 -13.31 15.19 -18.33
CA LYS A 30 -12.45 14.53 -19.32
C LYS A 30 -12.72 13.01 -19.42
N SER A 31 -13.46 12.46 -18.47
CA SER A 31 -13.77 11.01 -18.43
C SER A 31 -15.16 10.70 -17.92
N GLY A 32 -15.58 9.46 -18.14
CA GLY A 32 -16.79 8.88 -17.57
C GLY A 32 -16.69 8.62 -16.06
N PRO A 33 -17.67 7.89 -15.48
CA PRO A 33 -17.69 7.55 -14.06
C PRO A 33 -16.44 6.77 -13.62
N VAL A 34 -16.06 6.96 -12.36
CA VAL A 34 -14.94 6.22 -11.75
C VAL A 34 -15.43 4.90 -11.18
N LEU A 35 -14.78 3.81 -11.57
CA LEU A 35 -15.04 2.46 -11.08
C LEU A 35 -13.89 2.01 -10.17
N ARG A 36 -14.22 1.42 -9.02
CA ARG A 36 -13.22 0.71 -8.22
C ARG A 36 -12.97 -0.66 -8.85
N PHE A 37 -11.73 -0.96 -9.23
CA PHE A 37 -11.39 -2.22 -9.88
C PHE A 37 -10.52 -3.14 -9.03
N ALA A 38 -9.80 -2.60 -8.06
CA ALA A 38 -8.95 -3.38 -7.17
C ALA A 38 -8.84 -2.70 -5.80
N ARG A 39 -8.36 -3.47 -4.82
CA ARG A 39 -8.01 -2.98 -3.49
C ARG A 39 -6.71 -3.62 -3.04
N ASN A 40 -5.84 -2.84 -2.43
CA ASN A 40 -4.69 -3.35 -1.69
C ASN A 40 -4.79 -2.88 -0.24
N THR A 41 -4.38 -3.72 0.70
CA THR A 41 -4.36 -3.39 2.12
C THR A 41 -2.95 -3.48 2.68
N LEU A 42 -2.70 -2.85 3.82
CA LEU A 42 -1.45 -3.06 4.53
C LEU A 42 -1.48 -4.35 5.35
N CYS A 43 -0.32 -4.97 5.41
CA CYS A 43 0.02 -6.09 6.28
C CYS A 43 1.31 -5.77 7.03
N ALA A 44 1.53 -6.47 8.14
CA ALA A 44 2.80 -6.51 8.82
C ALA A 44 3.64 -7.69 8.30
N LEU A 45 4.78 -7.42 7.67
CA LEU A 45 5.80 -8.42 7.40
C LEU A 45 6.67 -8.53 8.65
N VAL A 46 6.81 -9.74 9.17
CA VAL A 46 7.38 -10.00 10.50
C VAL A 46 8.58 -10.93 10.39
N LYS A 47 9.63 -10.62 11.15
CA LYS A 47 10.83 -11.46 11.22
C LYS A 47 10.53 -12.86 11.78
N PRO A 48 11.33 -13.87 11.42
CA PRO A 48 11.26 -15.18 12.05
C PRO A 48 11.39 -15.11 13.58
N GLY A 49 10.65 -15.96 14.28
CA GLY A 49 10.74 -16.11 15.74
C GLY A 49 10.04 -15.01 16.57
N LEU A 50 9.59 -13.90 15.98
CA LEU A 50 8.82 -12.91 16.73
C LEU A 50 7.37 -13.39 16.92
N ALA A 51 6.99 -13.67 18.16
CA ALA A 51 5.63 -14.08 18.50
C ALA A 51 4.68 -12.87 18.40
N VAL A 52 3.87 -12.85 17.34
CA VAL A 52 2.88 -11.79 17.07
C VAL A 52 1.70 -12.37 16.27
N SER A 53 0.52 -11.86 16.57
CA SER A 53 -0.74 -12.11 15.83
C SER A 53 -1.41 -10.76 15.54
N GLY A 54 -2.48 -10.75 14.76
CA GLY A 54 -3.28 -9.53 14.54
C GLY A 54 -3.70 -8.89 15.87
N ALA A 55 -4.15 -9.69 16.84
CA ALA A 55 -4.59 -9.21 18.15
C ALA A 55 -3.46 -8.57 18.99
N THR A 56 -2.23 -9.04 18.85
CA THR A 56 -1.07 -8.55 19.63
C THR A 56 -0.18 -7.59 18.83
N LEU A 57 -0.51 -7.31 17.58
CA LEU A 57 0.35 -6.55 16.66
C LEU A 57 0.62 -5.13 17.19
N LEU A 58 -0.41 -4.43 17.66
CA LEU A 58 -0.25 -3.07 18.18
C LEU A 58 0.68 -3.04 19.40
N GLU A 59 0.51 -3.97 20.34
CA GLU A 59 1.39 -4.07 21.52
C GLU A 59 2.84 -4.34 21.11
N ARG A 60 3.03 -5.22 20.11
CA ARG A 60 4.36 -5.53 19.59
C ARG A 60 4.98 -4.35 18.85
N MET A 61 4.20 -3.59 18.09
CA MET A 61 4.69 -2.36 17.46
C MET A 61 5.11 -1.31 18.49
N LEU A 62 4.44 -1.24 19.62
CA LEU A 62 4.77 -0.33 20.74
C LEU A 62 5.93 -0.83 21.62
N ASP A 63 6.28 -2.12 21.58
CA ASP A 63 7.42 -2.65 22.36
C ASP A 63 8.72 -1.95 21.93
N LYS A 64 9.41 -1.31 22.89
CA LYS A 64 10.64 -0.56 22.67
C LYS A 64 11.77 -1.38 22.05
N ASN A 65 11.76 -2.69 22.25
CA ASN A 65 12.77 -3.61 21.71
C ASN A 65 12.43 -4.12 20.29
N VAL A 66 11.27 -3.77 19.75
CA VAL A 66 10.81 -4.16 18.41
C VAL A 66 11.04 -3.00 17.44
N LYS A 67 11.80 -3.23 16.38
CA LYS A 67 12.06 -2.23 15.32
C LYS A 67 10.90 -2.21 14.33
N LEU A 68 10.22 -1.07 14.23
CA LEU A 68 9.12 -0.85 13.30
C LEU A 68 9.63 -0.19 12.02
N GLY A 69 9.56 -0.90 10.89
CA GLY A 69 9.89 -0.40 9.56
C GLY A 69 8.67 0.08 8.80
N THR A 70 8.83 1.14 8.03
CA THR A 70 7.80 1.71 7.13
C THR A 70 8.45 2.23 5.84
N SER A 71 7.63 2.51 4.84
CA SER A 71 7.99 3.43 3.76
C SER A 71 7.91 4.89 4.24
N THR A 72 8.50 5.80 3.47
CA THR A 72 8.55 7.23 3.77
C THR A 72 7.25 7.92 3.35
N PRO A 73 6.50 8.53 4.26
CA PRO A 73 5.28 9.29 3.92
C PRO A 73 5.56 10.38 2.87
N LYS A 74 4.58 10.66 2.04
CA LYS A 74 4.61 11.63 0.92
C LYS A 74 5.56 11.27 -0.22
N ALA A 75 6.51 10.37 -0.02
CA ALA A 75 7.42 9.88 -1.04
C ALA A 75 7.01 8.50 -1.58
N ASP A 76 6.33 7.72 -0.77
CA ASP A 76 5.80 6.39 -1.13
C ASP A 76 4.39 6.24 -0.54
N PRO A 77 3.35 5.96 -1.35
CA PRO A 77 1.99 5.76 -0.86
C PRO A 77 1.85 4.71 0.24
N SER A 78 2.67 3.66 0.24
CA SER A 78 2.74 2.68 1.33
C SER A 78 3.13 3.31 2.67
N GLY A 79 3.95 4.37 2.64
CA GLY A 79 4.30 5.18 3.81
C GLY A 79 3.11 5.97 4.34
N ASP A 80 2.35 6.63 3.45
CA ASP A 80 1.16 7.38 3.85
C ASP A 80 0.14 6.47 4.53
N TYR A 81 -0.09 5.28 3.98
CA TYR A 81 -0.99 4.29 4.58
C TYR A 81 -0.43 3.69 5.89
N ALA A 82 0.89 3.47 5.99
CA ALA A 82 1.50 3.02 7.24
C ALA A 82 1.27 4.05 8.36
N PHE A 83 1.50 5.33 8.09
CA PHE A 83 1.26 6.40 9.06
C PHE A 83 -0.23 6.57 9.38
N GLU A 84 -1.13 6.28 8.46
CA GLU A 84 -2.57 6.21 8.77
C GLU A 84 -2.90 5.05 9.73
N VAL A 85 -2.22 3.89 9.64
CA VAL A 85 -2.31 2.82 10.64
C VAL A 85 -1.86 3.33 12.01
N LEU A 86 -0.72 4.06 12.06
CA LEU A 86 -0.22 4.63 13.32
C LEU A 86 -1.21 5.63 13.92
N ARG A 87 -1.83 6.46 13.09
CA ARG A 87 -2.88 7.40 13.52
C ARG A 87 -4.12 6.68 14.07
N ARG A 88 -4.56 5.59 13.43
CA ARG A 88 -5.69 4.79 13.92
C ARG A 88 -5.41 4.11 15.25
N ALA A 89 -4.15 3.78 15.52
CA ALA A 89 -3.73 3.19 16.79
C ALA A 89 -4.04 4.09 18.00
N GLU A 90 -4.11 5.42 17.80
CA GLU A 90 -4.48 6.40 18.85
C GLU A 90 -5.87 6.15 19.43
N ALA A 91 -6.84 5.73 18.58
CA ALA A 91 -8.19 5.41 19.04
C ALA A 91 -8.26 4.11 19.88
N ILE A 92 -7.25 3.25 19.77
CA ILE A 92 -7.17 1.99 20.53
C ILE A 92 -6.40 2.22 21.84
N LYS A 93 -5.31 2.95 21.75
CA LYS A 93 -4.43 3.24 22.90
C LYS A 93 -3.95 4.69 22.82
N PRO A 94 -4.43 5.56 23.73
CA PRO A 94 -4.00 6.95 23.79
C PRO A 94 -2.47 7.08 23.89
N GLY A 95 -1.89 7.96 23.07
CA GLY A 95 -0.44 8.17 22.95
C GLY A 95 0.25 7.25 21.96
N ALA A 96 -0.43 6.21 21.43
CA ALA A 96 0.17 5.24 20.52
C ALA A 96 0.66 5.88 19.22
N GLN A 97 -0.08 6.84 18.64
CA GLN A 97 0.34 7.53 17.44
C GLN A 97 1.72 8.17 17.62
N THR A 98 1.86 9.02 18.62
CA THR A 98 3.11 9.76 18.89
C THR A 98 4.28 8.80 19.13
N GLU A 99 4.06 7.73 19.90
CA GLU A 99 5.09 6.74 20.20
C GLU A 99 5.53 5.98 18.94
N LEU A 100 4.58 5.53 18.12
CA LEU A 100 4.85 4.78 16.90
C LEU A 100 5.50 5.64 15.82
N GLU A 101 5.03 6.88 15.60
CA GLU A 101 5.64 7.80 14.65
C GLU A 101 7.09 8.12 15.00
N LYS A 102 7.38 8.33 16.30
CA LYS A 102 8.75 8.59 16.78
C LYS A 102 9.69 7.42 16.54
N LYS A 103 9.21 6.18 16.63
CA LYS A 103 10.04 4.98 16.46
C LYS A 103 10.05 4.42 15.04
N ALA A 104 9.15 4.85 14.15
CA ALA A 104 9.04 4.34 12.78
C ALA A 104 10.31 4.63 11.98
N LEU A 105 10.96 3.57 11.52
CA LEU A 105 12.15 3.61 10.70
C LEU A 105 11.74 3.62 9.22
N GLN A 106 11.94 4.74 8.53
CA GLN A 106 11.55 4.95 7.14
C GLN A 106 12.64 4.44 6.20
N PHE A 107 12.46 3.25 5.63
CA PHE A 107 13.50 2.56 4.87
C PHE A 107 13.35 2.67 3.35
N THR A 108 12.14 2.94 2.85
CA THR A 108 11.85 2.89 1.41
C THR A 108 11.12 4.14 0.91
N GLY A 109 11.27 4.45 -0.36
CA GLY A 109 10.58 5.56 -1.04
C GLY A 109 11.19 6.94 -0.82
N GLY A 110 12.02 7.15 0.20
CA GLY A 110 12.69 8.43 0.46
C GLY A 110 13.98 8.61 -0.35
N ALA A 111 14.45 9.85 -0.45
CA ALA A 111 15.67 10.19 -1.19
C ALA A 111 16.94 9.48 -0.67
N SER A 112 16.96 9.10 0.61
CA SER A 112 18.06 8.38 1.27
C SER A 112 17.80 6.87 1.36
N SER A 113 16.74 6.36 0.75
CA SER A 113 16.40 4.93 0.81
C SER A 113 17.43 4.10 0.06
N MET A 114 17.94 3.06 0.72
CA MET A 114 18.89 2.14 0.09
C MET A 114 18.13 1.14 -0.80
N PRO A 115 18.58 0.94 -2.05
CA PRO A 115 18.03 -0.12 -2.89
C PRO A 115 18.39 -1.49 -2.31
N ALA A 116 17.48 -2.45 -2.46
CA ALA A 116 17.80 -3.84 -2.12
C ALA A 116 18.84 -4.40 -3.10
N PRO A 117 19.66 -5.38 -2.67
CA PRO A 117 20.50 -6.14 -3.57
C PRO A 117 19.68 -6.78 -4.70
N ALA A 118 20.32 -7.01 -5.85
CA ALA A 118 19.66 -7.64 -7.00
C ALA A 118 18.99 -8.97 -6.62
N GLY A 119 17.76 -9.16 -7.11
CA GLY A 119 16.97 -10.36 -6.85
C GLY A 119 16.28 -10.42 -5.47
N ARG A 120 16.45 -9.42 -4.61
CA ARG A 120 15.77 -9.36 -3.30
C ARG A 120 14.66 -8.30 -3.28
N THR A 121 13.55 -8.62 -2.63
CA THR A 121 12.52 -7.61 -2.31
C THR A 121 13.04 -6.69 -1.21
N VAL A 122 12.87 -5.38 -1.36
CA VAL A 122 13.40 -4.40 -0.40
C VAL A 122 12.86 -4.61 1.02
N TYR A 123 11.58 -4.91 1.16
CA TYR A 123 10.92 -5.15 2.45
C TYR A 123 11.48 -6.40 3.13
N GLY A 124 11.52 -7.53 2.42
CA GLY A 124 12.05 -8.79 2.90
C GLY A 124 13.54 -8.68 3.26
N TRP A 125 14.29 -7.91 2.51
CA TRP A 125 15.70 -7.65 2.80
C TRP A 125 15.88 -6.89 4.12
N HIS A 126 15.15 -5.79 4.35
CA HIS A 126 15.27 -5.07 5.63
C HIS A 126 14.91 -5.95 6.83
N VAL A 127 13.91 -6.82 6.69
CA VAL A 127 13.54 -7.77 7.75
C VAL A 127 14.61 -8.84 7.95
N SER A 128 15.17 -9.42 6.87
CA SER A 128 16.22 -10.45 6.95
C SER A 128 17.51 -9.92 7.59
N GLU A 129 17.86 -8.65 7.32
CA GLU A 129 19.06 -8.02 7.89
C GLU A 129 18.83 -7.53 9.33
N GLY A 130 17.66 -7.79 9.92
CA GLY A 130 17.33 -7.35 11.28
C GLY A 130 17.25 -5.82 11.43
N ARG A 131 17.06 -5.10 10.33
CA ARG A 131 16.83 -3.64 10.35
C ARG A 131 15.42 -3.30 10.80
N ALA A 132 14.46 -4.15 10.45
CA ALA A 132 13.09 -4.12 10.94
C ALA A 132 12.70 -5.48 11.49
N ASP A 133 12.00 -5.52 12.61
CA ASP A 133 11.39 -6.71 13.18
C ASP A 133 9.95 -6.89 12.68
N ILE A 134 9.27 -5.77 12.45
CA ILE A 134 7.96 -5.64 11.82
C ILE A 134 8.08 -4.57 10.74
N PHE A 135 7.64 -4.85 9.52
CA PHE A 135 7.59 -3.87 8.43
C PHE A 135 6.14 -3.72 7.95
N LEU A 136 5.57 -2.52 8.07
CA LEU A 136 4.25 -2.22 7.51
C LEU A 136 4.38 -1.90 6.03
N THR A 137 3.77 -2.71 5.18
CA THR A 137 3.77 -2.54 3.72
C THR A 137 2.49 -3.12 3.11
N TYR A 138 2.27 -2.94 1.82
CA TYR A 138 1.17 -3.60 1.12
C TYR A 138 1.24 -5.12 1.27
N CYS A 139 0.08 -5.77 1.45
CA CYS A 139 0.02 -7.23 1.57
C CYS A 139 0.61 -7.94 0.35
N THR A 140 0.49 -7.36 -0.85
CA THR A 140 1.13 -7.89 -2.07
C THR A 140 2.66 -7.85 -1.98
N ASN A 141 3.24 -6.80 -1.41
CA ASN A 141 4.68 -6.70 -1.17
C ASN A 141 5.14 -7.68 -0.08
N ALA A 142 4.35 -7.80 0.99
CA ALA A 142 4.63 -8.76 2.06
C ALA A 142 4.61 -10.21 1.53
N LEU A 143 3.66 -10.54 0.65
CA LEU A 143 3.58 -11.85 -0.01
C LEU A 143 4.80 -12.12 -0.90
N ALA A 144 5.22 -11.14 -1.71
CA ALA A 144 6.42 -11.26 -2.52
C ALA A 144 7.68 -11.45 -1.66
N ALA A 145 7.76 -10.72 -0.54
CA ALA A 145 8.87 -10.84 0.41
C ALA A 145 8.89 -12.24 1.07
N GLN A 146 7.73 -12.76 1.49
CA GLN A 146 7.62 -14.08 2.09
C GLN A 146 7.96 -15.20 1.09
N LYS A 147 7.55 -15.09 -0.18
CA LYS A 147 7.96 -16.04 -1.23
C LYS A 147 9.48 -16.13 -1.39
N ALA A 148 10.17 -14.99 -1.27
CA ALA A 148 11.65 -14.94 -1.34
C ALA A 148 12.32 -15.32 -0.01
N ASN A 149 11.62 -15.21 1.12
CA ASN A 149 12.12 -15.50 2.47
C ASN A 149 11.02 -16.25 3.26
N PRO A 150 10.89 -17.58 3.07
CA PRO A 150 9.75 -18.36 3.61
C PRO A 150 9.60 -18.33 5.13
N ASP A 151 10.68 -18.06 5.87
CA ASP A 151 10.66 -17.97 7.34
C ASP A 151 10.02 -16.65 7.85
N GLN A 152 9.87 -15.65 7.00
CA GLN A 152 9.16 -14.42 7.34
C GLN A 152 7.66 -14.67 7.37
N ARG A 153 6.97 -13.98 8.26
CA ARG A 153 5.53 -14.16 8.44
C ARG A 153 4.77 -12.91 8.04
N ILE A 154 3.57 -13.12 7.52
CA ILE A 154 2.62 -12.04 7.24
C ILE A 154 1.57 -12.07 8.33
N VAL A 155 1.33 -10.93 8.95
CA VAL A 155 0.27 -10.72 9.94
C VAL A 155 -0.69 -9.66 9.42
N THR A 156 -1.97 -10.01 9.34
CA THR A 156 -3.03 -9.08 8.96
C THR A 156 -3.32 -8.12 10.11
N LEU A 157 -3.61 -6.88 9.77
CA LEU A 157 -4.05 -5.89 10.75
C LEU A 157 -5.47 -6.18 11.22
N LEU A 158 -5.79 -5.80 12.45
CA LEU A 158 -7.18 -5.82 12.95
C LEU A 158 -8.05 -4.83 12.16
N ASP A 159 -9.36 -5.09 12.10
CA ASP A 159 -10.32 -4.30 11.30
C ASP A 159 -10.27 -2.80 11.62
N ASN A 160 -10.06 -2.44 12.88
CA ASN A 160 -9.94 -1.05 13.33
C ASN A 160 -8.60 -0.38 12.94
N LEU A 161 -7.60 -1.15 12.54
CA LEU A 161 -6.31 -0.69 12.03
C LEU A 161 -6.18 -0.84 10.51
N VAL A 162 -7.03 -1.65 9.87
CA VAL A 162 -6.92 -1.90 8.42
C VAL A 162 -7.01 -0.60 7.65
N VAL A 163 -5.97 -0.31 6.89
CA VAL A 163 -5.93 0.76 5.90
C VAL A 163 -5.77 0.13 4.54
N GLY A 164 -6.57 0.57 3.58
CA GLY A 164 -6.52 0.06 2.21
C GLY A 164 -6.52 1.16 1.18
N ALA A 165 -5.83 0.94 0.08
CA ALA A 165 -5.92 1.72 -1.13
C ALA A 165 -6.99 1.10 -2.03
N ASP A 166 -8.08 1.79 -2.28
CA ASP A 166 -8.99 1.49 -3.37
C ASP A 166 -8.40 2.03 -4.67
N TYR A 167 -8.33 1.19 -5.67
CA TYR A 167 -7.80 1.53 -6.99
C TYR A 167 -8.96 1.85 -7.93
N GLY A 168 -8.87 3.02 -8.55
CA GLY A 168 -9.90 3.52 -9.44
C GLY A 168 -9.49 3.45 -10.91
N LEU A 169 -10.44 3.13 -11.78
CA LEU A 169 -10.30 3.31 -13.22
C LEU A 169 -11.44 4.17 -13.77
N THR A 170 -11.17 4.84 -14.87
CA THR A 170 -12.17 5.56 -15.65
C THR A 170 -11.87 5.45 -17.14
N VAL A 171 -12.90 5.53 -17.98
CA VAL A 171 -12.78 5.57 -19.44
C VAL A 171 -12.82 7.03 -19.86
N MET A 172 -11.88 7.45 -20.71
CA MET A 172 -11.82 8.82 -21.19
C MET A 172 -12.97 9.10 -22.17
N ASN A 173 -13.31 10.36 -22.36
CA ASN A 173 -14.33 10.75 -23.33
C ASN A 173 -13.81 10.58 -24.77
N GLU A 174 -14.74 10.39 -25.71
CA GLU A 174 -14.46 10.36 -27.17
C GLU A 174 -13.45 9.27 -27.58
N VAL A 175 -13.46 8.13 -26.87
CA VAL A 175 -12.56 6.99 -27.14
C VAL A 175 -13.31 5.86 -27.87
N PRO A 176 -12.60 4.93 -28.54
CA PRO A 176 -13.21 3.75 -29.15
C PRO A 176 -13.98 2.89 -28.15
N SER A 177 -15.07 2.26 -28.59
CA SER A 177 -15.88 1.35 -27.75
C SER A 177 -15.08 0.20 -27.13
N ALA A 178 -13.91 -0.12 -27.69
CA ALA A 178 -12.98 -1.09 -27.12
C ALA A 178 -12.48 -0.70 -25.73
N ALA A 179 -12.32 0.61 -25.45
CA ALA A 179 -11.92 1.13 -24.14
C ALA A 179 -12.98 0.79 -23.07
N GLN A 180 -14.25 0.99 -23.37
CA GLN A 180 -15.33 0.62 -22.46
C GLN A 180 -15.38 -0.89 -22.23
N ARG A 181 -15.26 -1.70 -23.27
CA ARG A 181 -15.23 -3.18 -23.14
C ARG A 181 -14.05 -3.65 -22.27
N LEU A 182 -12.88 -3.00 -22.38
CA LEU A 182 -11.74 -3.30 -21.51
C LEU A 182 -12.04 -2.97 -20.05
N ALA A 183 -12.61 -1.79 -19.78
CA ALA A 183 -13.00 -1.38 -18.42
C ALA A 183 -14.05 -2.36 -17.84
N ASP A 184 -15.06 -2.71 -18.61
CA ASP A 184 -16.10 -3.68 -18.21
C ASP A 184 -15.50 -5.06 -17.91
N PHE A 185 -14.55 -5.52 -18.73
CA PHE A 185 -13.84 -6.77 -18.49
C PHE A 185 -13.02 -6.72 -17.19
N ILE A 186 -12.27 -5.65 -16.95
CA ILE A 186 -11.45 -5.50 -15.73
C ILE A 186 -12.31 -5.64 -14.47
N VAL A 187 -13.53 -5.09 -14.45
CA VAL A 187 -14.43 -5.19 -13.28
C VAL A 187 -15.36 -6.40 -13.30
N SER A 188 -15.34 -7.20 -14.36
CA SER A 188 -16.15 -8.40 -14.47
C SER A 188 -15.70 -9.53 -13.53
N PRO A 189 -16.56 -10.51 -13.22
CA PRO A 189 -16.17 -11.69 -12.45
C PRO A 189 -14.99 -12.47 -13.05
N GLU A 190 -14.84 -12.48 -14.38
CA GLU A 190 -13.74 -13.11 -15.09
C GLU A 190 -12.45 -12.33 -14.91
N GLY A 191 -12.48 -11.01 -15.13
CA GLY A 191 -11.32 -10.12 -14.96
C GLY A 191 -10.80 -10.06 -13.52
N GLN A 192 -11.71 -10.21 -12.55
CA GLN A 192 -11.35 -10.19 -11.12
C GLN A 192 -10.72 -11.51 -10.62
N LYS A 193 -10.59 -12.55 -11.48
CA LYS A 193 -9.90 -13.81 -11.16
C LYS A 193 -8.43 -13.82 -11.59
N ILE A 194 -8.03 -12.84 -12.39
CA ILE A 194 -6.65 -12.69 -12.87
C ILE A 194 -5.78 -12.02 -11.81
#